data_90728318d54281e5850892a851b98b09
#
_entry.id   90728318d54281e5850892a851b98b09
#
_cell.length_a   1.000
_cell.length_b   1.000
_cell.length_c   1.000
_cell.angle_alpha   90.00
_cell.angle_beta   90.00
_cell.angle_gamma   90.00
#
_symmetry.space_group_name_H-M   'P 1'
#
loop_
_entity.id
_entity.type
_entity.pdbx_description
1 polymer ?
#
loop_
_entity_poly.entity_id
_entity_poly.type
_entity_poly.pdbx_seq_one_letter_code
_entity_poly.pdbx_strand_id
1 'polypeptide(L)'
;MSALPRPGKIIALHLNYPSRIAQRGRVPEFPSFFLKPTSSMAASGDVIERPAGTELLAYEGEIALIVGTRTRRATPEEGWASISGITAANDWGVYDLRHVDKGSNLRNKGGDGFTPLGPEVIPAASVDPAALRVRTWVNGVLKQDDTTADLAFPFGTLVADLSQLITLEPGDVILTGTPAGSSVAAPGDVVEVEVDAPTAPGAPSTGRLVTRVVEGTAPLAPYGAQPRVDDRQRIEAWGDAESAGVAARPALTEELREKLASAAVATISAQLRKLGHPHSSIDGVRPLVPGTKMIGTARTLRFIAHRPDLFESHGGGYNAQKRAFDSLAEGEVLVIEARGDASAGTVGDVLALRAKVLGAAGIVTDGAARDSAAVAAIGIPAFAKGVHPSVLGRRHVPWEIDTAVTCGGAAVLPGDVIVGDDDGVVVIPRRLVAQVADAAAAQEAEDAWVAERVAEGHPVDGLFPLSGEWRRRYREERE
;
A
#
# COMPACT_ATOMS: atom_id res chain seq x y z
N MET A 1 12.74 42.21 -3.22
CA MET A 1 12.79 40.93 -2.47
C MET A 1 14.21 40.40 -2.56
N SER A 2 14.89 40.22 -1.45
CA SER A 2 16.23 39.59 -1.45
C SER A 2 16.03 38.09 -1.68
N ALA A 3 16.51 37.59 -2.81
CA ALA A 3 16.49 36.14 -3.05
C ALA A 3 17.28 35.45 -1.90
N LEU A 4 16.76 34.34 -1.39
CA LEU A 4 17.49 33.53 -0.44
C LEU A 4 18.86 33.14 -1.01
N PRO A 5 19.96 33.25 -0.24
CA PRO A 5 21.26 32.82 -0.73
C PRO A 5 21.24 31.34 -1.08
N ARG A 6 22.01 30.94 -2.09
CA ARG A 6 22.08 29.53 -2.50
C ARG A 6 22.63 28.67 -1.33
N PRO A 7 21.90 27.65 -0.86
CA PRO A 7 22.33 26.81 0.26
C PRO A 7 23.55 25.97 -0.11
N GLY A 8 24.34 25.60 0.89
CA GLY A 8 25.40 24.61 0.74
C GLY A 8 24.84 23.22 0.41
N LYS A 9 23.73 22.87 1.07
CA LYS A 9 22.96 21.65 0.83
C LYS A 9 21.48 21.85 1.14
N ILE A 10 20.65 21.04 0.48
CA ILE A 10 19.21 20.95 0.74
C ILE A 10 18.94 19.50 1.19
N ILE A 11 18.43 19.35 2.39
CA ILE A 11 18.10 18.04 2.99
C ILE A 11 16.58 17.96 3.10
N ALA A 12 15.98 16.90 2.63
CA ALA A 12 14.53 16.71 2.68
C ALA A 12 14.14 15.45 3.46
N LEU A 13 13.03 15.49 4.17
CA LEU A 13 12.48 14.42 4.99
C LEU A 13 11.34 13.69 4.26
N HIS A 14 11.31 12.36 4.32
CA HIS A 14 10.27 11.59 3.63
C HIS A 14 8.88 11.68 4.26
N LEU A 15 8.77 11.50 5.58
CA LEU A 15 7.49 11.44 6.29
C LEU A 15 7.62 12.10 7.67
N ASN A 16 6.70 12.99 8.00
CA ASN A 16 6.65 13.64 9.30
C ASN A 16 5.22 13.94 9.80
N TYR A 17 4.30 14.25 8.89
CA TYR A 17 2.92 14.58 9.27
C TYR A 17 2.09 13.32 9.49
N PRO A 18 1.36 13.19 10.62
CA PRO A 18 0.48 12.05 10.89
C PRO A 18 -0.54 11.79 9.77
N SER A 19 -1.09 12.84 9.17
CA SER A 19 -2.01 12.76 8.03
C SER A 19 -1.37 12.04 6.83
N ARG A 20 -0.12 12.36 6.50
CA ARG A 20 0.61 11.71 5.40
C ARG A 20 1.06 10.30 5.76
N ILE A 21 1.46 10.06 7.00
CA ILE A 21 1.80 8.74 7.53
C ILE A 21 0.61 7.79 7.39
N ALA A 22 -0.59 8.25 7.79
CA ALA A 22 -1.83 7.48 7.65
C ALA A 22 -2.15 7.18 6.16
N GLN A 23 -2.03 8.19 5.29
CA GLN A 23 -2.22 8.04 3.83
C GLN A 23 -1.25 7.03 3.21
N ARG A 24 -0.02 6.97 3.69
CA ARG A 24 1.03 6.06 3.21
C ARG A 24 1.00 4.68 3.87
N GLY A 25 0.25 4.50 4.96
CA GLY A 25 0.13 3.24 5.70
C GLY A 25 1.45 2.76 6.32
N ARG A 26 2.39 3.66 6.57
CA ARG A 26 3.74 3.33 7.06
C ARG A 26 4.19 4.32 8.12
N VAL A 27 4.37 3.84 9.35
CA VAL A 27 4.88 4.63 10.48
C VAL A 27 6.41 4.56 10.49
N PRO A 28 7.13 5.68 10.36
CA PRO A 28 8.58 5.68 10.47
C PRO A 28 9.03 5.56 11.93
N GLU A 29 10.01 4.70 12.19
CA GLU A 29 10.64 4.57 13.51
C GLU A 29 11.68 5.68 13.76
N PHE A 30 12.39 6.07 12.68
CA PHE A 30 13.40 7.11 12.66
C PHE A 30 13.19 8.06 11.48
N PRO A 31 13.69 9.32 11.56
CA PRO A 31 13.67 10.23 10.42
C PRO A 31 14.44 9.64 9.24
N SER A 32 13.89 9.73 8.04
CA SER A 32 14.53 9.25 6.81
C SER A 32 14.71 10.44 5.85
N PHE A 33 15.95 10.72 5.51
CA PHE A 33 16.35 11.90 4.75
C PHE A 33 16.90 11.55 3.36
N PHE A 34 16.84 12.52 2.45
CA PHE A 34 17.56 12.51 1.19
C PHE A 34 18.10 13.90 0.86
N LEU A 35 19.08 13.95 -0.04
CA LEU A 35 19.66 15.21 -0.50
C LEU A 35 19.04 15.64 -1.80
N LYS A 36 18.74 16.94 -1.92
CA LYS A 36 18.39 17.58 -3.18
C LYS A 36 19.58 18.41 -3.69
N PRO A 37 19.88 18.39 -5.00
CA PRO A 37 20.89 19.27 -5.57
C PRO A 37 20.55 20.73 -5.30
N THR A 38 21.56 21.55 -5.02
CA THR A 38 21.32 23.00 -4.84
C THR A 38 20.88 23.70 -6.11
N SER A 39 21.08 23.09 -7.29
CA SER A 39 20.52 23.53 -8.57
C SER A 39 18.99 23.36 -8.65
N SER A 40 18.39 22.56 -7.79
CA SER A 40 16.93 22.41 -7.73
C SER A 40 16.22 23.62 -7.11
N MET A 41 16.95 24.55 -6.49
CA MET A 41 16.38 25.74 -5.88
C MET A 41 15.75 26.66 -6.93
N ALA A 42 14.56 27.18 -6.62
CA ALA A 42 13.84 28.20 -7.39
C ALA A 42 13.25 29.26 -6.44
N ALA A 43 12.78 30.36 -7.00
CA ALA A 43 12.11 31.44 -6.28
C ALA A 43 10.59 31.43 -6.51
N SER A 44 9.86 32.19 -5.70
CA SER A 44 8.45 32.43 -5.93
C SER A 44 8.27 33.22 -7.26
N GLY A 45 7.37 32.70 -8.11
CA GLY A 45 7.11 33.25 -9.45
C GLY A 45 7.82 32.47 -10.57
N ASP A 46 8.78 31.63 -10.25
CA ASP A 46 9.45 30.77 -11.24
C ASP A 46 8.50 29.70 -11.79
N VAL A 47 8.85 29.18 -12.96
CA VAL A 47 8.12 28.08 -13.59
C VAL A 47 8.73 26.72 -13.24
N ILE A 48 7.87 25.71 -13.14
CA ILE A 48 8.26 24.31 -12.93
C ILE A 48 7.98 23.56 -14.22
N GLU A 49 9.02 23.01 -14.84
CA GLU A 49 8.88 22.25 -16.07
C GLU A 49 8.56 20.78 -15.77
N ARG A 50 7.42 20.29 -16.29
CA ARG A 50 7.16 18.85 -16.36
C ARG A 50 7.94 18.29 -17.54
N PRO A 51 8.94 17.42 -17.35
CA PRO A 51 9.74 16.89 -18.45
C PRO A 51 8.86 16.20 -19.51
N ALA A 52 9.11 16.46 -20.79
CA ALA A 52 8.33 15.88 -21.88
C ALA A 52 8.31 14.35 -21.81
N GLY A 53 7.13 13.77 -21.98
CA GLY A 53 6.93 12.32 -21.87
C GLY A 53 6.80 11.79 -20.44
N THR A 54 6.65 12.67 -19.44
CA THR A 54 6.27 12.30 -18.07
C THR A 54 4.84 12.71 -17.76
N GLU A 55 4.19 12.01 -16.81
CA GLU A 55 2.79 12.24 -16.46
C GLU A 55 2.60 12.69 -15.00
N LEU A 56 3.48 12.28 -14.09
CA LEU A 56 3.26 12.36 -12.66
C LEU A 56 4.17 13.39 -11.98
N LEU A 57 4.11 14.66 -12.41
CA LEU A 57 4.74 15.76 -11.69
C LEU A 57 3.87 16.11 -10.48
N ALA A 58 4.32 15.76 -9.27
CA ALA A 58 3.59 15.97 -8.04
C ALA A 58 4.16 17.12 -7.21
N TYR A 59 3.26 17.91 -6.59
CA TYR A 59 3.60 18.94 -5.60
C TYR A 59 3.55 18.37 -4.19
N GLU A 60 4.41 18.88 -3.33
CA GLU A 60 4.46 18.58 -1.90
C GLU A 60 4.77 19.89 -1.15
N GLY A 61 3.72 20.59 -0.66
CA GLY A 61 3.88 21.82 0.12
C GLY A 61 4.49 21.51 1.48
N GLU A 62 5.54 22.26 1.84
CA GLU A 62 6.34 21.97 3.03
C GLU A 62 6.76 23.24 3.78
N ILE A 63 7.18 23.06 5.02
CA ILE A 63 7.93 24.04 5.79
C ILE A 63 9.42 23.80 5.53
N ALA A 64 10.16 24.85 5.20
CA ALA A 64 11.60 24.81 5.10
C ALA A 64 12.25 25.55 6.28
N LEU A 65 13.21 24.88 6.96
CA LEU A 65 14.04 25.47 8.00
C LEU A 65 15.34 25.96 7.39
N ILE A 66 15.77 27.16 7.75
CA ILE A 66 17.03 27.79 7.30
C ILE A 66 18.01 27.76 8.48
N VAL A 67 19.10 27.06 8.32
CA VAL A 67 20.17 26.98 9.35
C VAL A 67 20.84 28.35 9.49
N GLY A 68 20.90 28.87 10.69
CA GLY A 68 21.48 30.17 10.99
C GLY A 68 22.90 30.10 11.58
N THR A 69 23.20 29.05 12.32
CA THR A 69 24.51 28.86 12.95
C THR A 69 25.07 27.48 12.65
N ARG A 70 26.39 27.38 12.53
CA ARG A 70 27.06 26.09 12.31
C ARG A 70 26.75 25.13 13.45
N THR A 71 26.17 23.99 13.11
CA THR A 71 25.60 23.04 14.07
C THR A 71 26.18 21.64 13.88
N ARG A 72 26.62 21.04 14.97
CA ARG A 72 27.20 19.69 14.99
C ARG A 72 27.00 19.05 16.35
N ARG A 73 26.40 17.83 16.40
CA ARG A 73 26.11 17.06 17.64
C ARG A 73 25.24 17.84 18.63
N ALA A 74 24.24 18.54 18.12
CA ALA A 74 23.33 19.33 18.93
C ALA A 74 22.32 18.45 19.68
N THR A 75 21.80 18.95 20.82
CA THR A 75 20.57 18.47 21.43
C THR A 75 19.36 18.99 20.61
N PRO A 76 18.13 18.49 20.83
CA PRO A 76 16.94 19.03 20.16
C PRO A 76 16.75 20.55 20.41
N GLU A 77 17.01 21.04 21.62
CA GLU A 77 16.90 22.45 21.99
C GLU A 77 17.94 23.30 21.25
N GLU A 78 19.19 22.85 21.22
CA GLU A 78 20.27 23.50 20.47
C GLU A 78 20.02 23.44 18.96
N GLY A 79 19.42 22.30 18.48
CA GLY A 79 19.01 22.11 17.10
C GLY A 79 18.00 23.17 16.66
N TRP A 80 16.94 23.39 17.42
CA TRP A 80 15.99 24.46 17.13
C TRP A 80 16.63 25.84 17.22
N ALA A 81 17.41 26.11 18.26
CA ALA A 81 18.09 27.38 18.46
C ALA A 81 19.07 27.74 17.33
N SER A 82 19.53 26.75 16.55
CA SER A 82 20.41 26.96 15.40
C SER A 82 19.69 27.42 14.14
N ILE A 83 18.35 27.34 14.10
CA ILE A 83 17.54 27.77 12.95
C ILE A 83 17.32 29.28 13.02
N SER A 84 17.66 29.96 11.94
CA SER A 84 17.46 31.44 11.82
C SER A 84 16.10 31.82 11.30
N GLY A 85 15.51 30.97 10.45
CA GLY A 85 14.26 31.33 9.78
C GLY A 85 13.49 30.12 9.24
N ILE A 86 12.25 30.41 8.93
CA ILE A 86 11.28 29.46 8.37
C ILE A 86 10.70 30.08 7.11
N THR A 87 10.55 29.30 6.06
CA THR A 87 9.90 29.74 4.82
C THR A 87 9.02 28.64 4.22
N ALA A 88 8.15 29.01 3.29
CA ALA A 88 7.40 28.03 2.51
C ALA A 88 8.32 27.37 1.47
N ALA A 89 8.06 26.10 1.22
CA ALA A 89 8.74 25.30 0.21
C ALA A 89 7.75 24.41 -0.55
N ASN A 90 8.17 23.95 -1.72
CA ASN A 90 7.48 22.88 -2.42
C ASN A 90 8.52 21.83 -2.86
N ASP A 91 8.35 20.57 -2.42
CA ASP A 91 9.23 19.47 -2.80
C ASP A 91 8.70 18.75 -4.04
N TRP A 92 8.85 19.41 -5.20
CA TRP A 92 8.40 18.84 -6.47
C TRP A 92 9.09 17.51 -6.80
N GLY A 93 8.33 16.60 -7.43
CA GLY A 93 8.86 15.31 -7.86
C GLY A 93 8.17 14.73 -9.09
N VAL A 94 8.95 14.10 -9.99
CA VAL A 94 8.48 13.34 -11.15
C VAL A 94 8.43 11.86 -10.77
N TYR A 95 7.25 11.39 -10.39
CA TYR A 95 7.06 10.01 -9.89
C TYR A 95 7.33 8.95 -10.94
N ASP A 96 7.23 9.28 -12.24
CA ASP A 96 7.63 8.45 -13.37
C ASP A 96 9.06 7.88 -13.26
N LEU A 97 9.97 8.61 -12.59
CA LEU A 97 11.37 8.25 -12.43
C LEU A 97 11.69 7.63 -11.05
N ARG A 98 10.71 7.52 -10.16
CA ARG A 98 10.92 7.04 -8.79
C ARG A 98 11.40 5.59 -8.72
N HIS A 99 11.02 4.75 -9.69
CA HIS A 99 11.37 3.33 -9.73
C HIS A 99 12.88 3.07 -9.84
N VAL A 100 13.67 4.00 -10.36
CA VAL A 100 15.13 3.86 -10.50
C VAL A 100 15.91 4.44 -9.32
N ASP A 101 15.32 5.32 -8.52
CA ASP A 101 16.03 6.03 -7.45
C ASP A 101 16.26 5.21 -6.19
N LYS A 102 15.49 4.15 -5.96
CA LYS A 102 15.62 3.22 -4.82
C LYS A 102 15.82 3.94 -3.46
N GLY A 103 15.13 5.07 -3.26
CA GLY A 103 15.18 5.87 -2.04
C GLY A 103 16.11 7.09 -2.10
N SER A 104 17.02 7.20 -3.08
CA SER A 104 17.87 8.40 -3.21
C SER A 104 17.10 9.66 -3.62
N ASN A 105 15.98 9.51 -4.32
CA ASN A 105 15.13 10.56 -4.87
C ASN A 105 15.86 11.57 -5.79
N LEU A 106 17.09 11.27 -6.22
CA LEU A 106 17.90 12.22 -6.97
C LEU A 106 17.26 12.60 -8.33
N ARG A 107 16.80 11.61 -9.10
CA ARG A 107 16.14 11.86 -10.40
C ARG A 107 14.71 12.33 -10.23
N ASN A 108 14.01 11.73 -9.29
CA ASN A 108 12.63 12.04 -9.01
C ASN A 108 12.46 13.49 -8.51
N LYS A 109 13.27 13.93 -7.54
CA LYS A 109 13.11 15.20 -6.82
C LYS A 109 14.24 16.21 -7.02
N GLY A 110 15.27 15.86 -7.75
CA GLY A 110 16.46 16.71 -7.92
C GLY A 110 16.47 17.56 -9.18
N GLY A 111 15.38 17.62 -9.95
CA GLY A 111 15.30 18.44 -11.15
C GLY A 111 15.51 19.92 -10.88
N ASP A 112 16.03 20.66 -11.88
CA ASP A 112 16.20 22.10 -11.78
C ASP A 112 14.86 22.78 -11.50
N GLY A 113 14.83 23.68 -10.53
CA GLY A 113 13.61 24.36 -10.09
C GLY A 113 12.69 23.55 -9.15
N PHE A 114 12.98 22.28 -8.85
CA PHE A 114 12.10 21.40 -8.05
C PHE A 114 12.10 21.70 -6.53
N THR A 115 12.76 22.79 -6.11
CA THR A 115 12.75 23.25 -4.72
C THR A 115 12.52 24.76 -4.67
N PRO A 116 11.33 25.25 -5.07
CA PRO A 116 11.01 26.65 -4.87
C PRO A 116 10.90 26.95 -3.36
N LEU A 117 11.41 28.12 -2.94
CA LEU A 117 11.46 28.62 -1.57
C LEU A 117 10.99 30.06 -1.49
N GLY A 118 10.39 30.45 -0.41
CA GLY A 118 10.01 31.84 -0.16
C GLY A 118 8.50 32.05 -0.07
N PRO A 119 7.95 33.26 -0.38
CA PRO A 119 8.71 34.49 -0.74
C PRO A 119 9.35 35.22 0.45
N GLU A 120 8.81 35.07 1.67
CA GLU A 120 9.30 35.73 2.88
C GLU A 120 9.82 34.69 3.89
N VAL A 121 10.65 35.15 4.81
CA VAL A 121 11.22 34.34 5.89
C VAL A 121 10.69 34.84 7.23
N ILE A 122 10.10 33.94 8.01
CA ILE A 122 9.69 34.19 9.39
C ILE A 122 10.90 33.91 10.28
N PRO A 123 11.34 34.85 11.13
CA PRO A 123 12.42 34.56 12.10
C PRO A 123 12.03 33.43 13.04
N ALA A 124 12.83 32.38 13.12
CA ALA A 124 12.51 31.20 13.94
C ALA A 124 12.34 31.53 15.43
N ALA A 125 13.09 32.52 15.95
CA ALA A 125 12.99 32.98 17.33
C ALA A 125 11.67 33.67 17.67
N SER A 126 10.85 34.04 16.70
CA SER A 126 9.56 34.72 16.91
C SER A 126 8.36 33.79 16.97
N VAL A 127 8.52 32.48 16.80
CA VAL A 127 7.43 31.53 16.68
C VAL A 127 7.70 30.25 17.50
N ASP A 128 6.60 29.58 17.83
CA ASP A 128 6.67 28.22 18.38
C ASP A 128 6.72 27.19 17.22
N PRO A 129 7.77 26.34 17.15
CA PRO A 129 7.88 25.33 16.10
C PRO A 129 6.74 24.31 16.10
N ALA A 130 6.00 24.13 17.18
CA ALA A 130 4.85 23.25 17.30
C ALA A 130 3.52 23.92 16.92
N ALA A 131 3.52 25.20 16.58
CA ALA A 131 2.31 25.99 16.31
C ALA A 131 2.32 26.68 14.92
N LEU A 132 3.02 26.08 13.96
CA LEU A 132 3.03 26.53 12.57
C LEU A 132 1.94 25.82 11.78
N ARG A 133 1.49 26.46 10.71
CA ARG A 133 0.54 25.88 9.75
C ARG A 133 1.12 25.97 8.34
N VAL A 134 0.95 24.90 7.55
CA VAL A 134 1.26 24.85 6.13
C VAL A 134 0.00 24.61 5.33
N ARG A 135 -0.19 25.39 4.27
CA ARG A 135 -1.32 25.29 3.35
C ARG A 135 -0.85 25.30 1.91
N THR A 136 -1.51 24.48 1.07
CA THR A 136 -1.23 24.43 -0.36
C THR A 136 -2.52 24.59 -1.16
N TRP A 137 -2.50 25.41 -2.17
CA TRP A 137 -3.59 25.59 -3.13
C TRP A 137 -3.12 25.19 -4.53
N VAL A 138 -4.06 24.67 -5.31
CA VAL A 138 -3.90 24.46 -6.76
C VAL A 138 -5.02 25.21 -7.46
N ASN A 139 -4.67 26.16 -8.31
CA ASN A 139 -5.62 27.03 -9.00
C ASN A 139 -6.60 27.71 -8.03
N GLY A 140 -6.12 28.15 -6.88
CA GLY A 140 -6.90 28.78 -5.82
C GLY A 140 -7.72 27.83 -4.95
N VAL A 141 -7.73 26.53 -5.22
CA VAL A 141 -8.44 25.52 -4.43
C VAL A 141 -7.50 24.93 -3.37
N LEU A 142 -7.88 25.02 -2.09
CA LEU A 142 -7.12 24.46 -0.97
C LEU A 142 -7.03 22.92 -1.09
N LYS A 143 -5.82 22.40 -1.05
CA LYS A 143 -5.50 20.97 -1.19
C LYS A 143 -4.82 20.39 0.04
N GLN A 144 -3.97 21.16 0.71
CA GLN A 144 -3.31 20.74 1.95
C GLN A 144 -3.55 21.82 3.00
N ASP A 145 -3.85 21.42 4.23
CA ASP A 145 -3.98 22.29 5.41
C ASP A 145 -3.67 21.45 6.65
N ASP A 146 -2.53 21.70 7.28
CA ASP A 146 -2.10 20.94 8.45
C ASP A 146 -1.19 21.80 9.34
N THR A 147 -0.93 21.31 10.54
CA THR A 147 -0.14 21.99 11.55
C THR A 147 1.03 21.15 12.05
N THR A 148 1.98 21.80 12.70
CA THR A 148 3.16 21.15 13.26
C THR A 148 2.96 20.60 14.68
N ALA A 149 1.72 20.63 15.20
CA ALA A 149 1.42 20.27 16.59
C ALA A 149 1.78 18.81 16.93
N ASP A 150 1.52 17.89 15.98
CA ASP A 150 1.62 16.44 16.20
C ASP A 150 2.62 15.76 15.23
N LEU A 151 3.68 16.46 14.83
CA LEU A 151 4.70 15.90 13.96
C LEU A 151 5.34 14.64 14.59
N ALA A 152 5.56 13.60 13.78
CA ALA A 152 6.25 12.39 14.21
C ALA A 152 7.65 12.71 14.78
N PHE A 153 8.31 13.67 14.19
CA PHE A 153 9.63 14.18 14.61
C PHE A 153 9.59 15.71 14.70
N PRO A 154 9.59 16.29 15.91
CA PRO A 154 9.70 17.74 16.11
C PRO A 154 10.95 18.33 15.43
N PHE A 155 10.87 19.59 14.98
CA PHE A 155 11.95 20.21 14.21
C PHE A 155 13.30 20.20 14.88
N GLY A 156 13.34 20.48 16.19
CA GLY A 156 14.59 20.38 16.95
C GLY A 156 15.22 18.99 16.92
N THR A 157 14.38 17.94 16.98
CA THR A 157 14.81 16.54 16.87
C THR A 157 15.38 16.23 15.49
N LEU A 158 14.78 16.74 14.40
CA LEU A 158 15.31 16.57 13.04
C LEU A 158 16.71 17.17 12.90
N VAL A 159 16.90 18.40 13.40
CA VAL A 159 18.19 19.09 13.37
C VAL A 159 19.22 18.36 14.24
N ALA A 160 18.82 17.94 15.43
CA ALA A 160 19.67 17.17 16.33
C ALA A 160 20.16 15.87 15.70
N ASP A 161 19.24 15.08 15.11
CA ASP A 161 19.55 13.81 14.45
C ASP A 161 20.53 14.02 13.28
N LEU A 162 20.22 14.91 12.35
CA LEU A 162 21.10 15.25 11.23
C LEU A 162 22.48 15.68 11.69
N SER A 163 22.56 16.50 12.74
CA SER A 163 23.81 17.07 13.23
C SER A 163 24.74 16.04 13.91
N GLN A 164 24.28 14.83 14.20
CA GLN A 164 25.12 13.79 14.80
C GLN A 164 26.29 13.40 13.87
N LEU A 165 26.03 13.30 12.59
CA LEU A 165 27.01 12.88 11.58
C LEU A 165 27.35 13.95 10.55
N ILE A 166 26.44 14.87 10.28
CA ILE A 166 26.56 15.90 9.24
C ILE A 166 26.72 17.26 9.93
N THR A 167 27.74 18.04 9.56
CA THR A 167 27.78 19.44 9.94
C THR A 167 26.78 20.24 9.13
N LEU A 168 25.87 20.92 9.80
CA LEU A 168 24.94 21.88 9.18
C LEU A 168 25.61 23.27 9.21
N GLU A 169 25.65 23.91 8.05
CA GLU A 169 26.29 25.21 7.89
C GLU A 169 25.22 26.32 7.73
N PRO A 170 25.50 27.57 8.08
CA PRO A 170 24.60 28.68 7.85
C PRO A 170 24.15 28.76 6.40
N GLY A 171 22.84 28.87 6.19
CA GLY A 171 22.20 28.89 4.86
C GLY A 171 21.78 27.51 4.34
N ASP A 172 22.17 26.40 4.98
CA ASP A 172 21.61 25.08 4.63
C ASP A 172 20.10 25.08 4.86
N VAL A 173 19.38 24.32 4.03
CA VAL A 173 17.92 24.22 4.06
C VAL A 173 17.50 22.81 4.40
N ILE A 174 16.53 22.69 5.32
CA ILE A 174 15.92 21.42 5.68
C ILE A 174 14.42 21.49 5.36
N LEU A 175 13.95 20.65 4.42
CA LEU A 175 12.55 20.43 4.13
C LEU A 175 11.99 19.41 5.11
N THR A 176 10.85 19.70 5.72
CA THR A 176 10.38 18.99 6.94
C THR A 176 9.29 17.96 6.69
N GLY A 177 9.03 17.64 5.43
CA GLY A 177 7.96 16.74 5.02
C GLY A 177 6.65 17.46 4.71
N THR A 178 5.80 16.81 3.93
CA THR A 178 4.51 17.33 3.46
C THR A 178 3.34 16.66 4.18
N PRO A 179 2.22 17.34 4.45
CA PRO A 179 0.97 16.72 4.92
C PRO A 179 0.25 15.92 3.81
N ALA A 180 -0.85 15.26 4.16
CA ALA A 180 -1.76 14.66 3.18
C ALA A 180 -2.32 15.71 2.22
N GLY A 181 -2.78 15.27 1.03
CA GLY A 181 -3.35 16.13 0.00
C GLY A 181 -2.35 16.60 -1.06
N SER A 182 -1.07 16.15 -1.00
CA SER A 182 -0.16 16.30 -2.15
C SER A 182 -0.67 15.46 -3.32
N SER A 183 -0.54 15.96 -4.55
CA SER A 183 -1.09 15.33 -5.73
C SER A 183 -0.35 15.78 -7.00
N VAL A 184 -0.78 15.28 -8.16
CA VAL A 184 -0.23 15.64 -9.46
C VAL A 184 -0.74 17.02 -9.90
N ALA A 185 0.16 17.82 -10.46
CA ALA A 185 -0.17 19.06 -11.12
C ALA A 185 0.10 18.96 -12.64
N ALA A 186 -0.82 19.49 -13.43
CA ALA A 186 -0.74 19.52 -14.89
C ALA A 186 -0.10 20.81 -15.41
N PRO A 187 0.47 20.81 -16.61
CA PRO A 187 0.86 22.04 -17.28
C PRO A 187 -0.30 23.04 -17.37
N GLY A 188 -0.05 24.27 -16.97
CA GLY A 188 -1.04 25.32 -16.82
C GLY A 188 -1.48 25.56 -15.38
N ASP A 189 -1.32 24.58 -14.48
CA ASP A 189 -1.66 24.74 -13.08
C ASP A 189 -0.74 25.74 -12.36
N VAL A 190 -1.33 26.43 -11.39
CA VAL A 190 -0.64 27.31 -10.45
C VAL A 190 -0.73 26.68 -9.07
N VAL A 191 0.42 26.39 -8.48
CA VAL A 191 0.52 25.83 -7.14
C VAL A 191 1.07 26.89 -6.19
N GLU A 192 0.38 27.11 -5.08
CA GLU A 192 0.74 28.09 -4.08
C GLU A 192 0.93 27.41 -2.73
N VAL A 193 1.99 27.74 -2.00
CA VAL A 193 2.25 27.25 -0.64
C VAL A 193 2.43 28.43 0.30
N GLU A 194 1.82 28.37 1.47
CA GLU A 194 1.97 29.38 2.51
C GLU A 194 2.24 28.71 3.87
N VAL A 195 3.17 29.27 4.61
CA VAL A 195 3.43 28.93 5.99
C VAL A 195 3.11 30.13 6.86
N ASP A 196 2.34 29.92 7.91
CA ASP A 196 2.04 30.97 8.90
C ASP A 196 2.14 30.46 10.34
N ALA A 197 2.20 31.39 11.27
CA ALA A 197 2.20 31.14 12.71
C ALA A 197 0.98 31.86 13.35
N PRO A 198 -0.24 31.31 13.24
CA PRO A 198 -1.46 32.00 13.58
C PRO A 198 -1.59 32.34 15.07
N THR A 199 -0.87 31.66 15.95
CA THR A 199 -0.87 31.89 17.39
C THR A 199 0.25 32.82 17.88
N ALA A 200 1.22 33.15 17.01
CA ALA A 200 2.32 34.04 17.35
C ALA A 200 1.88 35.51 17.29
N PRO A 201 2.54 36.41 18.06
CA PRO A 201 2.28 37.83 18.00
C PRO A 201 2.39 38.38 16.56
N GLY A 202 1.34 39.03 16.10
CA GLY A 202 1.28 39.57 14.73
C GLY A 202 0.98 38.53 13.65
N ALA A 203 0.77 37.28 14.01
CA ALA A 203 0.46 36.17 13.10
C ALA A 203 1.30 36.19 11.81
N PRO A 204 2.64 36.10 11.90
CA PRO A 204 3.51 36.24 10.74
C PRO A 204 3.23 35.13 9.71
N SER A 205 3.33 35.49 8.44
CA SER A 205 3.19 34.60 7.28
C SER A 205 4.37 34.77 6.33
N THR A 206 4.73 33.69 5.64
CA THR A 206 5.69 33.71 4.54
C THR A 206 5.13 34.39 3.28
N GLY A 207 3.84 34.73 3.29
CA GLY A 207 3.13 34.96 2.04
C GLY A 207 3.06 33.70 1.17
N ARG A 208 2.48 33.83 -0.01
CA ARG A 208 2.32 32.70 -0.92
C ARG A 208 3.54 32.52 -1.81
N LEU A 209 4.17 31.36 -1.69
CA LEU A 209 5.13 30.84 -2.65
C LEU A 209 4.35 30.35 -3.88
N VAL A 210 4.51 31.02 -5.02
CA VAL A 210 3.74 30.76 -6.24
C VAL A 210 4.64 30.09 -7.27
N THR A 211 4.20 28.97 -7.84
CA THR A 211 4.86 28.29 -8.96
C THR A 211 3.84 27.93 -10.03
N ARG A 212 4.24 28.08 -11.30
CA ARG A 212 3.40 27.69 -12.45
C ARG A 212 4.02 26.47 -13.12
N VAL A 213 3.22 25.45 -13.39
CA VAL A 213 3.65 24.28 -14.15
C VAL A 213 3.59 24.55 -15.65
N VAL A 214 4.66 24.22 -16.36
CA VAL A 214 4.71 24.28 -17.83
C VAL A 214 5.09 22.92 -18.40
N GLU A 215 4.71 22.68 -19.66
CA GLU A 215 5.13 21.48 -20.37
C GLU A 215 6.56 21.65 -20.88
N GLY A 216 7.40 20.65 -20.61
CA GLY A 216 8.75 20.57 -21.16
C GLY A 216 8.74 20.22 -22.65
N THR A 217 9.65 20.81 -23.38
CA THR A 217 9.76 20.61 -24.83
C THR A 217 10.78 19.54 -25.23
N ALA A 218 11.74 19.24 -24.33
CA ALA A 218 12.79 18.26 -24.59
C ALA A 218 12.45 16.92 -23.90
N PRO A 219 12.32 15.81 -24.65
CA PRO A 219 12.15 14.49 -24.06
C PRO A 219 13.45 14.03 -23.40
N LEU A 220 13.31 13.14 -22.38
CA LEU A 220 14.46 12.50 -21.77
C LEU A 220 15.20 11.63 -22.79
N ALA A 221 16.53 11.71 -22.77
CA ALA A 221 17.36 10.98 -23.72
C ALA A 221 17.27 9.46 -23.54
N PRO A 222 17.27 8.64 -24.62
CA PRO A 222 16.98 7.21 -24.56
C PRO A 222 18.07 6.37 -23.87
N TYR A 223 19.24 6.94 -23.63
CA TYR A 223 20.35 6.26 -22.93
C TYR A 223 20.31 6.39 -21.39
N GLY A 224 19.37 7.17 -20.84
CA GLY A 224 19.16 7.32 -19.41
C GLY A 224 17.99 6.50 -18.89
N ALA A 225 17.67 6.70 -17.60
CA ALA A 225 16.45 6.16 -17.02
C ALA A 225 15.22 6.72 -17.75
N GLN A 226 14.33 5.83 -18.17
CA GLN A 226 13.11 6.21 -18.89
C GLN A 226 11.93 6.32 -17.92
N PRO A 227 10.95 7.21 -18.17
CA PRO A 227 9.71 7.27 -17.43
C PRO A 227 9.00 5.92 -17.43
N ARG A 228 8.48 5.54 -16.28
CA ARG A 228 7.61 4.38 -16.12
C ARG A 228 6.48 4.74 -15.19
N VAL A 229 5.26 4.45 -15.60
CA VAL A 229 4.06 4.67 -14.82
C VAL A 229 3.30 3.36 -14.70
N ASP A 230 3.10 2.92 -13.46
CA ASP A 230 2.21 1.81 -13.12
C ASP A 230 1.14 2.30 -12.13
N ASP A 231 0.13 1.47 -11.84
CA ASP A 231 -0.97 1.83 -10.94
C ASP A 231 -0.47 2.26 -9.56
N ARG A 232 0.57 1.62 -9.05
CA ARG A 232 1.15 1.97 -7.76
C ARG A 232 1.75 3.38 -7.78
N GLN A 233 2.53 3.70 -8.82
CA GLN A 233 3.12 5.03 -8.96
C GLN A 233 2.04 6.10 -9.15
N ARG A 234 0.96 5.81 -9.92
CA ARG A 234 -0.19 6.71 -10.05
C ARG A 234 -0.85 6.96 -8.69
N ILE A 235 -1.20 5.91 -7.96
CA ILE A 235 -1.82 6.03 -6.62
C ILE A 235 -0.91 6.82 -5.67
N GLU A 236 0.39 6.53 -5.68
CA GLU A 236 1.35 7.25 -4.83
C GLU A 236 1.48 8.73 -5.19
N ALA A 237 1.42 9.09 -6.47
CA ALA A 237 1.53 10.47 -6.93
C ALA A 237 0.23 11.26 -6.70
N TRP A 238 -0.93 10.67 -7.00
CA TRP A 238 -2.24 11.30 -6.83
C TRP A 238 -2.74 11.28 -5.38
N GLY A 239 -2.16 10.43 -4.53
CA GLY A 239 -2.51 10.29 -3.12
C GLY A 239 -3.49 9.16 -2.81
N ASP A 240 -4.37 8.79 -3.73
CA ASP A 240 -5.32 7.68 -3.62
C ASP A 240 -5.68 7.09 -5.01
N ALA A 241 -6.36 5.94 -5.02
CA ALA A 241 -6.68 5.22 -6.25
C ALA A 241 -7.76 5.92 -7.09
N GLU A 242 -8.73 6.57 -6.47
CA GLU A 242 -9.82 7.27 -7.14
C GLU A 242 -9.27 8.48 -7.91
N SER A 243 -8.52 9.33 -7.24
CA SER A 243 -7.86 10.49 -7.85
C SER A 243 -6.89 10.10 -8.97
N ALA A 244 -6.24 8.95 -8.84
CA ALA A 244 -5.33 8.38 -9.84
C ALA A 244 -6.05 7.82 -11.09
N GLY A 245 -7.39 7.76 -11.09
CA GLY A 245 -8.14 7.09 -12.14
C GLY A 245 -7.82 5.60 -12.25
N VAL A 246 -7.21 5.04 -11.22
CA VAL A 246 -6.98 3.60 -11.12
C VAL A 246 -8.29 3.00 -10.66
N ALA A 247 -8.94 2.26 -11.56
CA ALA A 247 -10.18 1.58 -11.24
C ALA A 247 -10.00 0.85 -9.90
N ALA A 248 -10.90 1.10 -8.96
CA ALA A 248 -10.96 0.31 -7.74
C ALA A 248 -10.93 -1.15 -8.18
N ARG A 249 -9.88 -1.89 -7.78
CA ARG A 249 -9.82 -3.31 -8.10
C ARG A 249 -11.14 -3.89 -7.64
N PRO A 250 -11.87 -4.65 -8.47
CA PRO A 250 -13.22 -5.05 -8.15
C PRO A 250 -13.24 -5.65 -6.74
N ALA A 251 -13.94 -4.98 -5.83
CA ALA A 251 -14.15 -5.52 -4.50
C ALA A 251 -14.96 -6.81 -4.66
N LEU A 252 -14.78 -7.77 -3.76
CA LEU A 252 -15.69 -8.90 -3.66
C LEU A 252 -17.04 -8.37 -3.15
N THR A 253 -17.91 -7.94 -4.10
CA THR A 253 -19.24 -7.46 -3.77
C THR A 253 -20.11 -8.60 -3.27
N GLU A 254 -21.22 -8.28 -2.58
CA GLU A 254 -22.15 -9.32 -2.11
C GLU A 254 -22.72 -10.12 -3.28
N GLU A 255 -23.07 -9.48 -4.39
CA GLU A 255 -23.51 -10.17 -5.61
C GLU A 255 -22.47 -11.19 -6.12
N LEU A 256 -21.20 -10.81 -6.19
CA LEU A 256 -20.12 -11.72 -6.60
C LEU A 256 -19.91 -12.86 -5.59
N ARG A 257 -20.06 -12.54 -4.29
CA ARG A 257 -20.00 -13.54 -3.22
C ARG A 257 -21.11 -14.56 -3.35
N GLU A 258 -22.35 -14.15 -3.59
CA GLU A 258 -23.50 -15.02 -3.81
C GLU A 258 -23.31 -15.93 -5.03
N LYS A 259 -22.84 -15.38 -6.16
CA LYS A 259 -22.51 -16.17 -7.36
C LYS A 259 -21.44 -17.23 -7.10
N LEU A 260 -20.36 -16.88 -6.37
CA LEU A 260 -19.30 -17.81 -5.98
C LEU A 260 -19.79 -18.83 -4.93
N ALA A 261 -20.73 -18.44 -4.06
CA ALA A 261 -21.30 -19.33 -3.07
C ALA A 261 -22.17 -20.41 -3.71
N SER A 262 -22.88 -20.10 -4.79
CA SER A 262 -23.71 -21.03 -5.53
C SER A 262 -22.92 -22.00 -6.40
N ALA A 263 -21.63 -21.75 -6.65
CA ALA A 263 -20.80 -22.59 -7.51
C ALA A 263 -19.88 -23.51 -6.70
N ALA A 264 -19.68 -24.73 -7.18
CA ALA A 264 -18.69 -25.66 -6.65
C ALA A 264 -17.27 -25.17 -6.95
N VAL A 265 -16.29 -25.44 -6.05
CA VAL A 265 -14.88 -25.14 -6.28
C VAL A 265 -14.36 -25.82 -7.55
N ALA A 266 -14.86 -27.00 -7.88
CA ALA A 266 -14.53 -27.71 -9.12
C ALA A 266 -14.94 -26.92 -10.37
N THR A 267 -16.14 -26.33 -10.38
CA THR A 267 -16.61 -25.49 -11.46
C THR A 267 -15.81 -24.21 -11.60
N ILE A 268 -15.51 -23.54 -10.46
CA ILE A 268 -14.65 -22.33 -10.44
C ILE A 268 -13.27 -22.67 -11.00
N SER A 269 -12.66 -23.76 -10.58
CA SER A 269 -11.35 -24.25 -11.09
C SER A 269 -11.37 -24.48 -12.60
N ALA A 270 -12.47 -25.07 -13.13
CA ALA A 270 -12.64 -25.28 -14.57
C ALA A 270 -12.71 -23.94 -15.35
N GLN A 271 -13.38 -22.92 -14.81
CA GLN A 271 -13.42 -21.60 -15.45
C GLN A 271 -12.05 -20.92 -15.42
N LEU A 272 -11.33 -20.98 -14.29
CA LEU A 272 -9.96 -20.45 -14.19
C LEU A 272 -9.03 -21.10 -15.22
N ARG A 273 -9.12 -22.41 -15.40
CA ARG A 273 -8.34 -23.12 -16.42
C ARG A 273 -8.67 -22.63 -17.84
N LYS A 274 -9.96 -22.42 -18.18
CA LYS A 274 -10.38 -21.86 -19.48
C LYS A 274 -9.80 -20.47 -19.73
N LEU A 275 -9.56 -19.70 -18.64
CA LEU A 275 -8.96 -18.36 -18.69
C LEU A 275 -7.43 -18.36 -18.63
N GLY A 276 -6.78 -19.53 -18.75
CA GLY A 276 -5.33 -19.65 -18.75
C GLY A 276 -4.66 -19.70 -17.37
N HIS A 277 -5.46 -19.97 -16.30
CA HIS A 277 -4.99 -20.10 -14.92
C HIS A 277 -5.14 -21.54 -14.40
N PRO A 278 -4.39 -22.55 -14.92
CA PRO A 278 -4.57 -23.95 -14.53
C PRO A 278 -4.03 -24.29 -13.14
N HIS A 279 -3.16 -23.47 -12.54
CA HIS A 279 -2.49 -23.72 -11.27
C HIS A 279 -3.05 -22.79 -10.18
N SER A 280 -4.37 -22.79 -10.00
CA SER A 280 -5.08 -21.94 -9.04
C SER A 280 -5.57 -22.68 -7.79
N SER A 281 -5.33 -23.99 -7.69
CA SER A 281 -5.71 -24.78 -6.52
C SER A 281 -4.62 -24.78 -5.46
N ILE A 282 -5.01 -24.58 -4.20
CA ILE A 282 -4.15 -24.80 -3.03
C ILE A 282 -4.17 -26.29 -2.70
N ASP A 283 -3.18 -27.01 -3.19
CA ASP A 283 -3.18 -28.47 -3.12
C ASP A 283 -2.91 -29.00 -1.71
N GLY A 284 -3.52 -30.13 -1.41
CA GLY A 284 -3.30 -30.89 -0.18
C GLY A 284 -4.03 -30.35 1.05
N VAL A 285 -4.78 -29.25 0.95
CA VAL A 285 -5.60 -28.75 2.07
C VAL A 285 -7.01 -29.33 2.04
N ARG A 286 -7.60 -29.50 3.23
CA ARG A 286 -8.97 -29.96 3.40
C ARG A 286 -9.65 -29.17 4.52
N PRO A 287 -10.98 -29.01 4.49
CA PRO A 287 -11.68 -28.39 5.59
C PRO A 287 -11.56 -29.23 6.87
N LEU A 288 -11.41 -28.56 8.02
CA LEU A 288 -11.43 -29.23 9.31
C LEU A 288 -12.83 -29.73 9.68
N VAL A 289 -13.86 -29.13 9.09
CA VAL A 289 -15.28 -29.51 9.24
C VAL A 289 -15.86 -29.77 7.86
N PRO A 290 -16.28 -31.00 7.52
CA PRO A 290 -16.94 -31.26 6.25
C PRO A 290 -18.18 -30.40 6.03
N GLY A 291 -18.50 -30.07 4.77
CA GLY A 291 -19.60 -29.19 4.39
C GLY A 291 -19.28 -27.70 4.59
N THR A 292 -18.04 -27.36 4.91
CA THR A 292 -17.64 -25.95 5.08
C THR A 292 -17.48 -25.26 3.73
N LYS A 293 -18.16 -24.13 3.55
CA LYS A 293 -17.93 -23.18 2.44
C LYS A 293 -17.18 -21.97 2.97
N MET A 294 -16.21 -21.49 2.21
CA MET A 294 -15.41 -20.31 2.55
C MET A 294 -15.25 -19.41 1.33
N ILE A 295 -15.51 -18.11 1.50
CA ILE A 295 -15.31 -17.10 0.44
C ILE A 295 -14.85 -15.81 1.08
N GLY A 296 -13.69 -15.30 0.66
CA GLY A 296 -13.17 -14.04 1.19
C GLY A 296 -11.96 -13.54 0.40
N THR A 297 -11.46 -12.38 0.78
CA THR A 297 -10.26 -11.80 0.20
C THR A 297 -9.01 -12.23 0.96
N ALA A 298 -7.95 -12.58 0.25
CA ALA A 298 -6.73 -13.08 0.84
C ALA A 298 -5.97 -12.02 1.63
N ARG A 299 -5.66 -12.32 2.88
CA ARG A 299 -4.56 -11.78 3.65
C ARG A 299 -3.48 -12.84 3.77
N THR A 300 -2.22 -12.49 3.61
CA THR A 300 -1.16 -13.49 3.50
C THR A 300 -0.18 -13.42 4.67
N LEU A 301 0.27 -14.60 5.11
CA LEU A 301 1.30 -14.78 6.13
C LEU A 301 2.29 -15.84 5.65
N ARG A 302 3.59 -15.50 5.66
CA ARG A 302 4.67 -16.39 5.24
C ARG A 302 5.48 -16.89 6.42
N PHE A 303 5.74 -18.18 6.45
CA PHE A 303 6.68 -18.81 7.37
C PHE A 303 7.94 -19.25 6.63
N ILE A 304 9.09 -19.08 7.28
CA ILE A 304 10.35 -19.67 6.83
C ILE A 304 10.72 -20.88 7.69
N ALA A 305 11.72 -21.65 7.25
CA ALA A 305 12.22 -22.80 8.01
C ALA A 305 12.79 -22.37 9.37
N HIS A 306 12.56 -23.19 10.39
CA HIS A 306 13.12 -22.93 11.71
C HIS A 306 14.64 -22.88 11.66
N ARG A 307 15.18 -21.83 12.26
CA ARG A 307 16.58 -21.63 12.56
C ARG A 307 16.66 -20.96 13.94
N PRO A 308 17.44 -21.48 14.90
CA PRO A 308 17.37 -21.04 16.29
C PRO A 308 17.57 -19.55 16.50
N ASP A 309 18.54 -18.94 15.83
CA ASP A 309 18.84 -17.50 15.91
C ASP A 309 17.70 -16.63 15.33
N LEU A 310 17.06 -17.09 14.25
CA LEU A 310 15.90 -16.40 13.68
C LEU A 310 14.65 -16.60 14.53
N PHE A 311 14.50 -17.76 15.17
CA PHE A 311 13.38 -17.99 16.07
C PHE A 311 13.52 -17.16 17.37
N GLU A 312 14.74 -17.01 17.89
CA GLU A 312 15.01 -16.15 19.03
C GLU A 312 14.61 -14.69 18.75
N SER A 313 14.93 -14.18 17.57
CA SER A 313 14.68 -12.77 17.18
C SER A 313 13.26 -12.50 16.67
N HIS A 314 12.59 -13.46 16.02
CA HIS A 314 11.31 -13.27 15.31
C HIS A 314 10.17 -14.21 15.74
N GLY A 315 10.48 -15.32 16.41
CA GLY A 315 9.50 -16.37 16.74
C GLY A 315 8.72 -16.13 18.02
N GLY A 316 9.28 -15.36 18.96
CA GLY A 316 8.68 -15.08 20.26
C GLY A 316 7.77 -13.87 20.31
N GLY A 317 7.18 -13.61 21.47
CA GLY A 317 6.45 -12.38 21.76
C GLY A 317 5.27 -12.11 20.80
N TYR A 318 5.09 -10.84 20.42
CA TYR A 318 4.12 -10.35 19.45
C TYR A 318 4.71 -10.40 18.03
N ASN A 319 4.86 -11.61 17.51
CA ASN A 319 5.51 -11.90 16.23
C ASN A 319 4.62 -11.66 15.00
N ALA A 320 5.14 -11.90 13.80
CA ALA A 320 4.40 -11.70 12.55
C ALA A 320 3.09 -12.52 12.48
N GLN A 321 3.04 -13.73 13.06
CA GLN A 321 1.81 -14.52 13.11
C GLN A 321 0.72 -13.81 13.92
N LYS A 322 1.03 -13.35 15.14
CA LYS A 322 0.05 -12.66 15.99
C LYS A 322 -0.41 -11.34 15.36
N ARG A 323 0.51 -10.59 14.75
CA ARG A 323 0.16 -9.37 14.02
C ARG A 323 -0.77 -9.64 12.83
N ALA A 324 -0.52 -10.73 12.06
CA ALA A 324 -1.40 -11.11 10.95
C ALA A 324 -2.82 -11.39 11.44
N PHE A 325 -2.98 -12.15 12.54
CA PHE A 325 -4.30 -12.42 13.11
C PHE A 325 -4.98 -11.18 13.69
N ASP A 326 -4.25 -10.31 14.38
CA ASP A 326 -4.82 -9.09 14.98
C ASP A 326 -5.21 -8.02 13.94
N SER A 327 -4.63 -8.07 12.75
CA SER A 327 -4.88 -7.12 11.68
C SER A 327 -5.88 -7.60 10.62
N LEU A 328 -6.54 -8.74 10.84
CA LEU A 328 -7.62 -9.21 9.95
C LEU A 328 -8.81 -8.27 9.96
N ALA A 329 -9.37 -8.04 8.79
CA ALA A 329 -10.63 -7.35 8.59
C ALA A 329 -11.78 -8.34 8.33
N GLU A 330 -13.00 -7.84 8.46
CA GLU A 330 -14.21 -8.60 8.13
C GLU A 330 -14.18 -9.09 6.68
N GLY A 331 -14.52 -10.36 6.47
CA GLY A 331 -14.55 -10.98 5.14
C GLY A 331 -13.19 -11.37 4.57
N GLU A 332 -12.09 -11.20 5.31
CA GLU A 332 -10.76 -11.67 4.87
C GLU A 332 -10.54 -13.15 5.20
N VAL A 333 -9.74 -13.81 4.37
CA VAL A 333 -9.22 -15.17 4.58
C VAL A 333 -7.73 -15.07 4.81
N LEU A 334 -7.25 -15.55 5.97
CA LEU A 334 -5.82 -15.64 6.23
C LEU A 334 -5.22 -16.85 5.52
N VAL A 335 -4.36 -16.63 4.54
CA VAL A 335 -3.63 -17.66 3.81
C VAL A 335 -2.21 -17.75 4.37
N ILE A 336 -1.87 -18.90 4.96
CA ILE A 336 -0.60 -19.14 5.63
C ILE A 336 0.25 -20.09 4.80
N GLU A 337 1.38 -19.60 4.28
CA GLU A 337 2.42 -20.42 3.67
C GLU A 337 3.29 -21.05 4.76
N ALA A 338 3.18 -22.34 4.93
CA ALA A 338 4.04 -23.15 5.81
C ALA A 338 5.00 -24.03 5.00
N ARG A 339 5.25 -23.71 3.74
CA ARG A 339 6.12 -24.46 2.82
C ARG A 339 5.69 -25.91 2.63
N GLY A 340 4.40 -26.19 2.77
CA GLY A 340 3.85 -27.54 2.69
C GLY A 340 4.24 -28.48 3.85
N ASP A 341 4.88 -27.98 4.92
CA ASP A 341 5.32 -28.77 6.06
C ASP A 341 4.25 -28.81 7.16
N ALA A 342 3.53 -29.94 7.22
CA ALA A 342 2.47 -30.19 8.21
C ALA A 342 2.99 -30.86 9.50
N SER A 343 4.29 -30.88 9.77
CA SER A 343 4.86 -31.49 10.98
C SER A 343 4.89 -30.58 12.20
N ALA A 344 4.25 -29.40 12.13
CA ALA A 344 4.00 -28.52 13.27
C ALA A 344 2.73 -27.68 13.01
N GLY A 345 2.00 -27.36 14.08
CA GLY A 345 0.80 -26.53 14.01
C GLY A 345 1.14 -25.08 13.66
N THR A 346 0.45 -24.51 12.68
CA THR A 346 0.58 -23.12 12.22
C THR A 346 -0.55 -22.23 12.73
N VAL A 347 -1.65 -22.82 13.16
CA VAL A 347 -2.81 -22.16 13.77
C VAL A 347 -3.37 -23.05 14.88
N GLY A 348 -3.81 -22.45 15.99
CA GLY A 348 -4.50 -23.09 17.09
C GLY A 348 -5.78 -22.35 17.47
N ASP A 349 -6.46 -22.81 18.50
CA ASP A 349 -7.76 -22.33 18.95
C ASP A 349 -7.81 -20.83 19.27
N VAL A 350 -6.85 -20.31 20.03
CA VAL A 350 -6.83 -18.89 20.43
C VAL A 350 -6.75 -17.95 19.22
N LEU A 351 -5.90 -18.27 18.24
CA LEU A 351 -5.76 -17.47 17.03
C LEU A 351 -6.97 -17.62 16.10
N ALA A 352 -7.54 -18.83 16.00
CA ALA A 352 -8.78 -19.07 15.26
C ALA A 352 -9.95 -18.29 15.88
N LEU A 353 -10.04 -18.28 17.22
CA LEU A 353 -11.04 -17.47 17.93
C LEU A 353 -10.86 -15.97 17.64
N ARG A 354 -9.61 -15.49 17.64
CA ARG A 354 -9.31 -14.08 17.31
C ARG A 354 -9.78 -13.72 15.90
N ALA A 355 -9.48 -14.55 14.90
CA ALA A 355 -9.96 -14.38 13.53
C ALA A 355 -11.50 -14.36 13.46
N LYS A 356 -12.18 -15.25 14.17
CA LYS A 356 -13.64 -15.29 14.25
C LYS A 356 -14.23 -14.01 14.84
N VAL A 357 -13.65 -13.49 15.93
CA VAL A 357 -14.12 -12.26 16.60
C VAL A 357 -13.97 -11.04 15.69
N LEU A 358 -12.95 -11.01 14.81
CA LEU A 358 -12.75 -9.95 13.84
C LEU A 358 -13.62 -10.09 12.57
N GLY A 359 -14.44 -11.15 12.47
CA GLY A 359 -15.30 -11.36 11.31
C GLY A 359 -14.57 -11.90 10.09
N ALA A 360 -13.38 -12.51 10.27
CA ALA A 360 -12.67 -13.15 9.17
C ALA A 360 -13.51 -14.26 8.54
N ALA A 361 -13.43 -14.38 7.20
CA ALA A 361 -14.16 -15.39 6.44
C ALA A 361 -13.56 -16.79 6.55
N GLY A 362 -12.29 -16.89 6.92
CA GLY A 362 -11.65 -18.18 7.13
C GLY A 362 -10.14 -18.17 7.26
N ILE A 363 -9.57 -19.35 7.35
CA ILE A 363 -8.12 -19.60 7.48
C ILE A 363 -7.75 -20.76 6.55
N VAL A 364 -6.67 -20.59 5.79
CA VAL A 364 -6.07 -21.64 4.94
C VAL A 364 -4.60 -21.78 5.27
N THR A 365 -4.12 -23.01 5.43
CA THR A 365 -2.69 -23.28 5.61
C THR A 365 -2.26 -24.55 4.90
N ASP A 366 -1.14 -24.51 4.18
CA ASP A 366 -0.47 -25.71 3.67
C ASP A 366 0.40 -26.41 4.73
N GLY A 367 0.29 -25.94 5.97
CA GLY A 367 0.80 -26.57 7.18
C GLY A 367 -0.26 -27.36 7.94
N ALA A 368 -0.07 -27.55 9.25
CA ALA A 368 -1.01 -28.24 10.12
C ALA A 368 -1.78 -27.27 11.02
N ALA A 369 -3.02 -27.62 11.35
CA ALA A 369 -3.74 -27.04 12.49
C ALA A 369 -3.36 -27.77 13.79
N ARG A 370 -3.35 -27.05 14.91
CA ARG A 370 -3.26 -27.57 16.27
C ARG A 370 -4.58 -27.35 16.97
N ASP A 371 -4.87 -28.16 17.99
CA ASP A 371 -6.11 -28.09 18.76
C ASP A 371 -7.36 -28.16 17.84
N SER A 372 -7.30 -29.04 16.83
CA SER A 372 -8.24 -29.10 15.69
C SER A 372 -9.70 -29.23 16.11
N ALA A 373 -10.01 -29.99 17.17
CA ALA A 373 -11.37 -30.10 17.68
C ALA A 373 -11.89 -28.76 18.26
N ALA A 374 -11.03 -28.02 18.95
CA ALA A 374 -11.38 -26.72 19.49
C ALA A 374 -11.53 -25.69 18.36
N VAL A 375 -10.64 -25.71 17.34
CA VAL A 375 -10.76 -24.86 16.14
C VAL A 375 -12.07 -25.15 15.40
N ALA A 376 -12.43 -26.41 15.22
CA ALA A 376 -13.70 -26.84 14.62
C ALA A 376 -14.92 -26.30 15.41
N ALA A 377 -14.87 -26.38 16.73
CA ALA A 377 -15.95 -25.92 17.63
C ALA A 377 -16.14 -24.39 17.60
N ILE A 378 -15.10 -23.60 17.28
CA ILE A 378 -15.19 -22.15 17.10
C ILE A 378 -16.09 -21.81 15.90
N GLY A 379 -16.16 -22.68 14.87
CA GLY A 379 -17.03 -22.49 13.72
C GLY A 379 -16.55 -21.39 12.75
N ILE A 380 -15.24 -21.11 12.70
CA ILE A 380 -14.62 -20.39 11.58
C ILE A 380 -14.23 -21.38 10.50
N PRO A 381 -14.50 -21.13 9.21
CA PRO A 381 -13.98 -21.95 8.12
C PRO A 381 -12.46 -22.07 8.21
N ALA A 382 -11.94 -23.29 8.33
CA ALA A 382 -10.50 -23.54 8.44
C ALA A 382 -10.11 -24.74 7.57
N PHE A 383 -9.12 -24.51 6.71
CA PHE A 383 -8.58 -25.51 5.78
C PHE A 383 -7.10 -25.72 6.09
N ALA A 384 -6.68 -26.95 6.25
CA ALA A 384 -5.30 -27.29 6.58
C ALA A 384 -4.85 -28.53 5.81
N LYS A 385 -3.54 -28.66 5.60
CA LYS A 385 -2.94 -29.86 5.03
C LYS A 385 -2.98 -31.04 6.00
N GLY A 386 -3.03 -30.77 7.30
CA GLY A 386 -3.10 -31.81 8.34
C GLY A 386 -3.33 -31.21 9.72
N VAL A 387 -3.20 -32.08 10.72
CA VAL A 387 -3.26 -31.72 12.14
C VAL A 387 -2.00 -32.19 12.85
N HIS A 388 -1.47 -31.41 13.80
CA HIS A 388 -0.26 -31.76 14.52
C HIS A 388 -0.22 -31.11 15.92
N PRO A 389 0.16 -31.84 16.99
CA PRO A 389 0.14 -31.32 18.37
C PRO A 389 1.29 -30.35 18.67
N SER A 390 2.40 -30.37 17.91
CA SER A 390 3.56 -29.53 18.17
C SER A 390 3.30 -28.05 17.80
N VAL A 391 3.92 -27.15 18.56
CA VAL A 391 3.88 -25.72 18.29
C VAL A 391 4.70 -25.36 17.05
N LEU A 392 4.40 -24.21 16.45
CA LEU A 392 5.02 -23.71 15.21
C LEU A 392 6.55 -23.68 15.27
N GLY A 393 7.14 -23.29 16.42
CA GLY A 393 8.58 -23.18 16.62
C GLY A 393 9.38 -24.47 16.45
N ARG A 394 8.71 -25.62 16.31
CA ARG A 394 9.40 -26.84 15.92
C ARG A 394 9.95 -26.80 14.49
N ARG A 395 9.25 -26.12 13.56
CA ARG A 395 9.52 -26.16 12.12
C ARG A 395 9.54 -24.81 11.45
N HIS A 396 8.93 -23.80 12.06
CA HIS A 396 8.61 -22.55 11.40
C HIS A 396 9.04 -21.34 12.22
N VAL A 397 9.42 -20.27 11.51
CA VAL A 397 9.56 -18.90 12.04
C VAL A 397 8.55 -18.02 11.30
N PRO A 398 7.64 -17.33 12.00
CA PRO A 398 6.77 -16.33 11.37
C PRO A 398 7.61 -15.19 10.79
N TRP A 399 7.40 -14.87 9.51
CA TRP A 399 8.35 -13.99 8.83
C TRP A 399 7.74 -12.71 8.30
N GLU A 400 6.86 -12.81 7.30
CA GLU A 400 6.28 -11.67 6.58
C GLU A 400 4.76 -11.78 6.51
N ILE A 401 4.10 -10.61 6.52
CA ILE A 401 2.66 -10.46 6.28
C ILE A 401 2.46 -9.59 5.03
N ASP A 402 1.30 -9.75 4.37
CA ASP A 402 0.89 -8.96 3.20
C ASP A 402 1.90 -8.98 2.05
N THR A 403 2.55 -10.12 1.84
CA THR A 403 3.46 -10.40 0.72
C THR A 403 2.90 -11.51 -0.17
N ALA A 404 3.43 -11.66 -1.39
CA ALA A 404 3.12 -12.81 -2.22
C ALA A 404 3.62 -14.10 -1.55
N VAL A 405 2.77 -15.12 -1.49
CA VAL A 405 3.08 -16.42 -0.90
C VAL A 405 2.80 -17.56 -1.87
N THR A 406 3.43 -18.72 -1.63
CA THR A 406 3.12 -19.97 -2.32
C THR A 406 2.49 -20.93 -1.33
N CYS A 407 1.19 -21.08 -1.36
CA CYS A 407 0.46 -21.99 -0.48
C CYS A 407 -0.04 -23.21 -1.28
N GLY A 408 0.34 -24.42 -0.88
CA GLY A 408 -0.03 -25.66 -1.58
C GLY A 408 0.26 -25.64 -3.09
N GLY A 409 1.32 -24.96 -3.52
CA GLY A 409 1.70 -24.84 -4.93
C GLY A 409 1.02 -23.70 -5.71
N ALA A 410 -0.02 -23.07 -5.15
CA ALA A 410 -0.66 -21.90 -5.74
C ALA A 410 0.01 -20.60 -5.31
N ALA A 411 0.22 -19.68 -6.25
CA ALA A 411 0.62 -18.31 -5.93
C ALA A 411 -0.59 -17.53 -5.42
N VAL A 412 -0.45 -16.87 -4.27
CA VAL A 412 -1.50 -16.05 -3.64
C VAL A 412 -0.94 -14.67 -3.36
N LEU A 413 -1.64 -13.66 -3.86
CA LEU A 413 -1.33 -12.26 -3.58
C LEU A 413 -2.37 -11.68 -2.60
N PRO A 414 -1.97 -10.75 -1.73
CA PRO A 414 -2.93 -10.01 -0.92
C PRO A 414 -4.06 -9.43 -1.79
N GLY A 415 -5.31 -9.69 -1.38
CA GLY A 415 -6.51 -9.23 -2.09
C GLY A 415 -7.02 -10.15 -3.20
N ASP A 416 -6.37 -11.27 -3.53
CA ASP A 416 -6.97 -12.32 -4.34
C ASP A 416 -8.21 -12.89 -3.64
N VAL A 417 -9.15 -13.46 -4.39
CA VAL A 417 -10.33 -14.09 -3.78
C VAL A 417 -10.09 -15.57 -3.58
N ILE A 418 -10.33 -16.04 -2.36
CA ILE A 418 -10.18 -17.42 -1.93
C ILE A 418 -11.57 -18.03 -1.83
N VAL A 419 -11.78 -19.16 -2.49
CA VAL A 419 -13.01 -19.97 -2.38
C VAL A 419 -12.63 -21.38 -1.98
N GLY A 420 -13.30 -21.91 -0.95
CA GLY A 420 -13.08 -23.26 -0.45
C GLY A 420 -14.38 -24.03 -0.22
N ASP A 421 -14.36 -25.33 -0.47
CA ASP A 421 -15.39 -26.31 -0.11
C ASP A 421 -14.75 -27.69 0.15
N ASP A 422 -15.56 -28.75 0.19
CA ASP A 422 -15.06 -30.10 0.48
C ASP A 422 -14.05 -30.63 -0.55
N ASP A 423 -14.08 -30.14 -1.79
CA ASP A 423 -13.12 -30.53 -2.82
C ASP A 423 -11.75 -29.85 -2.65
N GLY A 424 -11.69 -28.73 -1.95
CA GLY A 424 -10.45 -28.00 -1.66
C GLY A 424 -10.60 -26.50 -1.70
N VAL A 425 -9.51 -25.81 -2.06
CA VAL A 425 -9.44 -24.35 -2.08
C VAL A 425 -8.86 -23.87 -3.41
N VAL A 426 -9.48 -22.85 -4.01
CA VAL A 426 -8.98 -22.18 -5.21
C VAL A 426 -8.71 -20.70 -4.97
N VAL A 427 -7.75 -20.18 -5.70
CA VAL A 427 -7.34 -18.77 -5.71
C VAL A 427 -7.82 -18.12 -7.00
N ILE A 428 -8.63 -17.09 -6.90
CA ILE A 428 -9.09 -16.32 -8.04
C ILE A 428 -8.34 -14.99 -8.04
N PRO A 429 -7.48 -14.72 -9.05
CA PRO A 429 -6.86 -13.41 -9.19
C PRO A 429 -7.92 -12.30 -9.17
N ARG A 430 -7.73 -11.28 -8.35
CA ARG A 430 -8.74 -10.25 -8.09
C ARG A 430 -9.37 -9.67 -9.37
N ARG A 431 -8.57 -9.46 -10.43
CA ARG A 431 -9.03 -8.94 -11.74
C ARG A 431 -10.00 -9.86 -12.48
N LEU A 432 -10.06 -11.15 -12.13
CA LEU A 432 -10.89 -12.17 -12.80
C LEU A 432 -12.16 -12.51 -12.04
N VAL A 433 -12.36 -11.96 -10.84
CA VAL A 433 -13.45 -12.37 -9.92
C VAL A 433 -14.81 -12.28 -10.56
N ALA A 434 -15.16 -11.14 -11.19
CA ALA A 434 -16.45 -10.97 -11.85
C ALA A 434 -16.64 -11.96 -13.00
N GLN A 435 -15.65 -12.07 -13.88
CA GLN A 435 -15.70 -12.98 -15.02
C GLN A 435 -15.83 -14.44 -14.59
N VAL A 436 -15.10 -14.85 -13.56
CA VAL A 436 -15.13 -16.23 -13.02
C VAL A 436 -16.47 -16.49 -12.34
N ALA A 437 -16.96 -15.54 -11.52
CA ALA A 437 -18.24 -15.69 -10.83
C ALA A 437 -19.41 -15.83 -11.80
N ASP A 438 -19.49 -14.97 -12.82
CA ASP A 438 -20.54 -15.04 -13.85
C ASP A 438 -20.47 -16.35 -14.64
N ALA A 439 -19.27 -16.74 -15.08
CA ALA A 439 -19.08 -17.96 -15.84
C ALA A 439 -19.35 -19.24 -15.01
N ALA A 440 -19.01 -19.23 -13.72
CA ALA A 440 -19.27 -20.35 -12.83
C ALA A 440 -20.76 -20.49 -12.54
N ALA A 441 -21.46 -19.39 -12.23
CA ALA A 441 -22.92 -19.42 -12.01
C ALA A 441 -23.69 -19.87 -13.26
N ALA A 442 -23.26 -19.44 -14.45
CA ALA A 442 -23.85 -19.88 -15.70
C ALA A 442 -23.62 -21.39 -15.95
N GLN A 443 -22.43 -21.90 -15.63
CA GLN A 443 -22.10 -23.33 -15.75
C GLN A 443 -22.92 -24.17 -14.79
N GLU A 444 -23.05 -23.77 -13.52
CA GLU A 444 -23.88 -24.48 -12.53
C GLU A 444 -25.33 -24.60 -12.97
N ALA A 445 -25.87 -23.54 -13.57
CA ALA A 445 -27.22 -23.54 -14.10
C ALA A 445 -27.37 -24.47 -15.33
N GLU A 446 -26.34 -24.58 -16.19
CA GLU A 446 -26.31 -25.55 -17.30
C GLU A 446 -26.21 -26.98 -16.74
N ASP A 447 -25.33 -27.21 -15.78
CA ASP A 447 -25.10 -28.53 -15.19
C ASP A 447 -26.34 -29.05 -14.42
N ALA A 448 -27.06 -28.17 -13.71
CA ALA A 448 -28.32 -28.51 -13.05
C ALA A 448 -29.39 -28.95 -14.06
N TRP A 449 -29.54 -28.22 -15.19
CA TRP A 449 -30.47 -28.60 -16.24
C TRP A 449 -30.09 -29.93 -16.89
N VAL A 450 -28.79 -30.18 -17.12
CA VAL A 450 -28.26 -31.45 -17.62
C VAL A 450 -28.57 -32.60 -16.65
N ALA A 451 -28.36 -32.38 -15.35
CA ALA A 451 -28.62 -33.37 -14.33
C ALA A 451 -30.10 -33.79 -14.28
N GLU A 452 -31.05 -32.86 -14.47
CA GLU A 452 -32.46 -33.16 -14.58
C GLU A 452 -32.75 -34.09 -15.77
N ARG A 453 -32.18 -33.80 -16.95
CA ARG A 453 -32.38 -34.64 -18.16
C ARG A 453 -31.77 -36.04 -18.00
N VAL A 454 -30.62 -36.14 -17.33
CA VAL A 454 -30.02 -37.43 -16.96
C VAL A 454 -30.93 -38.22 -16.00
N ALA A 455 -31.53 -37.52 -15.02
CA ALA A 455 -32.47 -38.14 -14.07
C ALA A 455 -33.78 -38.63 -14.75
N GLU A 456 -34.18 -37.97 -15.85
CA GLU A 456 -35.29 -38.43 -16.71
C GLU A 456 -34.93 -39.65 -17.56
N GLY A 457 -33.68 -40.12 -17.52
CA GLY A 457 -33.23 -41.33 -18.24
C GLY A 457 -32.56 -41.06 -19.59
N HIS A 458 -32.27 -39.81 -19.91
CA HIS A 458 -31.57 -39.47 -21.16
C HIS A 458 -30.06 -39.83 -21.07
N PRO A 459 -29.49 -40.36 -22.16
CA PRO A 459 -28.06 -40.69 -22.19
C PRO A 459 -27.21 -39.43 -22.16
N VAL A 460 -26.00 -39.52 -21.67
CA VAL A 460 -25.05 -38.39 -21.60
C VAL A 460 -24.46 -38.01 -22.96
N ASP A 461 -24.62 -38.83 -23.99
CA ASP A 461 -24.14 -38.52 -25.35
C ASP A 461 -24.83 -37.28 -25.93
N GLY A 462 -24.03 -36.27 -26.27
CA GLY A 462 -24.48 -34.96 -26.71
C GLY A 462 -25.13 -34.07 -25.63
N LEU A 463 -25.50 -34.67 -24.48
CA LEU A 463 -26.06 -33.96 -23.33
C LEU A 463 -24.93 -33.42 -22.40
N PHE A 464 -23.82 -34.12 -22.25
CA PHE A 464 -22.66 -33.66 -21.46
C PHE A 464 -21.35 -33.96 -22.17
N PRO A 465 -20.62 -32.91 -22.67
CA PRO A 465 -21.05 -31.50 -22.70
C PRO A 465 -22.18 -31.25 -23.69
N LEU A 466 -23.03 -30.23 -23.41
CA LEU A 466 -24.15 -29.89 -24.26
C LEU A 466 -23.70 -29.60 -25.70
N SER A 467 -24.31 -30.29 -26.66
CA SER A 467 -24.02 -30.13 -28.06
C SER A 467 -25.28 -30.29 -28.91
N GLY A 468 -25.25 -29.88 -30.17
CA GLY A 468 -26.30 -30.09 -31.15
C GLY A 468 -27.71 -29.69 -30.69
N GLU A 469 -28.63 -30.68 -30.71
CA GLU A 469 -30.04 -30.48 -30.34
C GLU A 469 -30.23 -30.15 -28.85
N TRP A 470 -29.47 -30.77 -27.92
CA TRP A 470 -29.56 -30.50 -26.49
C TRP A 470 -29.20 -29.06 -26.16
N ARG A 471 -28.20 -28.49 -26.80
CA ARG A 471 -27.84 -27.08 -26.62
C ARG A 471 -28.91 -26.13 -27.12
N ARG A 472 -29.64 -26.52 -28.18
CA ARG A 472 -30.74 -25.74 -28.71
C ARG A 472 -31.93 -25.75 -27.72
N ARG A 473 -32.32 -26.94 -27.21
CA ARG A 473 -33.38 -27.10 -26.19
C ARG A 473 -33.07 -26.32 -24.91
N TYR A 474 -31.85 -26.38 -24.43
CA TYR A 474 -31.41 -25.63 -23.24
C TYR A 474 -31.63 -24.11 -23.42
N ARG A 475 -31.35 -23.56 -24.59
CA ARG A 475 -31.58 -22.15 -24.88
C ARG A 475 -33.07 -21.81 -24.95
N GLU A 476 -33.85 -22.60 -25.66
CA GLU A 476 -35.30 -22.40 -25.86
C GLU A 476 -36.09 -22.47 -24.54
N GLU A 477 -35.66 -23.27 -23.58
CA GLU A 477 -36.31 -23.41 -22.28
C GLU A 477 -35.93 -22.29 -21.29
N ARG A 478 -34.95 -21.46 -21.62
CA ARG A 478 -34.46 -20.35 -20.78
C ARG A 478 -34.76 -18.95 -21.34
N GLU A 479 -35.16 -18.85 -22.60
CA GLU A 479 -35.74 -17.65 -23.18
C GLU A 479 -37.24 -17.55 -22.82
#